data_6b283fc1dd1428179e5c85774ff7a5c6
#
_entry.id   6b283fc1dd1428179e5c85774ff7a5c6
#
_cell.length_a   1.000
_cell.length_b   1.000
_cell.length_c   1.000
_cell.angle_alpha   90.00
_cell.angle_beta   90.00
_cell.angle_gamma   90.00
#
_symmetry.space_group_name_H-M   'P 1'
#
loop_
_entity.id
_entity.type
_entity.pdbx_description
1 polymer ?
#
loop_
_entity_poly.entity_id
_entity_poly.type
_entity_poly.pdbx_seq_one_letter_code
_entity_poly.pdbx_strand_id
1 'polypeptide(L)'
;VWIDANFSLFLTILISGIILVILIGLLATWLSSRGKFMLLDGIVKNRGAIKEPWAEYKTEGNSLFLFSVVIGLLVLLTFSLIAGISVLIALPDIQSETFGGAGVAAIVVGGSLMLLFILACIAFSAFVKILMVPTMYLKRVRAIEGWKIAWNQLLKGHVGSFILLILMMFLLGLGAGVVATFTVCVTCCIGALPYISSVLFLPITVFFVCYALCYIQQFGGDWTFFKNMCRFCHYNMEGLEEGCACPECGK
;
A
#
# COMPACT_ATOMS: atom_id res chain seq x y z
N VAL A 1 31.34 27.90 13.14
CA VAL A 1 32.75 28.00 12.74
C VAL A 1 32.96 27.51 11.28
N TRP A 2 32.86 26.22 10.89
CA TRP A 2 33.03 25.79 9.49
C TRP A 2 31.79 26.08 8.64
N ILE A 3 30.60 25.86 9.20
CA ILE A 3 29.32 26.10 8.55
C ILE A 3 29.14 27.59 8.23
N ASP A 4 29.53 28.49 9.12
CA ASP A 4 29.41 29.94 8.91
C ASP A 4 30.35 30.42 7.79
N ALA A 5 31.55 29.85 7.70
CA ALA A 5 32.52 30.20 6.65
C ALA A 5 32.12 29.66 5.26
N ASN A 6 31.34 28.56 5.20
CA ASN A 6 30.95 27.88 3.94
C ASN A 6 29.42 27.73 3.81
N PHE A 7 28.64 28.67 4.35
CA PHE A 7 27.18 28.59 4.39
C PHE A 7 26.54 28.38 3.01
N SER A 8 27.02 29.06 1.98
CA SER A 8 26.52 28.92 0.62
C SER A 8 26.75 27.52 0.05
N LEU A 9 27.93 26.93 0.31
CA LEU A 9 28.28 25.58 -0.11
C LEU A 9 27.44 24.54 0.65
N PHE A 10 27.26 24.70 1.96
CA PHE A 10 26.38 23.86 2.77
C PHE A 10 24.95 23.90 2.26
N LEU A 11 24.41 25.10 1.99
CA LEU A 11 23.04 25.27 1.48
C LEU A 11 22.87 24.62 0.10
N THR A 12 23.86 24.74 -0.78
CA THR A 12 23.84 24.13 -2.11
C THR A 12 23.83 22.60 -2.03
N ILE A 13 24.64 22.01 -1.17
CA ILE A 13 24.66 20.57 -0.93
C ILE A 13 23.32 20.10 -0.35
N LEU A 14 22.77 20.83 0.61
CA LEU A 14 21.48 20.51 1.24
C LEU A 14 20.36 20.53 0.20
N ILE A 15 20.24 21.58 -0.58
CA ILE A 15 19.19 21.74 -1.60
C ILE A 15 19.34 20.64 -2.68
N SER A 16 20.56 20.40 -3.17
CA SER A 16 20.80 19.35 -4.17
C SER A 16 20.48 17.95 -3.63
N GLY A 17 20.79 17.69 -2.36
CA GLY A 17 20.43 16.45 -1.67
C GLY A 17 18.93 16.26 -1.56
N ILE A 18 18.18 17.30 -1.17
CA ILE A 18 16.71 17.27 -1.08
C ILE A 18 16.09 17.01 -2.46
N ILE A 19 16.56 17.71 -3.50
CA ILE A 19 16.06 17.50 -4.87
C ILE A 19 16.30 16.06 -5.32
N LEU A 20 17.49 15.52 -5.06
CA LEU A 20 17.83 14.14 -5.42
C LEU A 20 16.91 13.13 -4.70
N VAL A 21 16.67 13.31 -3.41
CA VAL A 21 15.77 12.45 -2.62
C VAL A 21 14.33 12.51 -3.17
N ILE A 22 13.85 13.70 -3.53
CA ILE A 22 12.51 13.87 -4.12
C ILE A 22 12.43 13.14 -5.47
N LEU A 23 13.43 13.28 -6.34
CA LEU A 23 13.45 12.62 -7.64
C LEU A 23 13.47 11.10 -7.51
N ILE A 24 14.31 10.57 -6.63
CA ILE A 24 14.36 9.11 -6.33
C ILE A 24 13.01 8.64 -5.78
N GLY A 25 12.39 9.38 -4.87
CA GLY A 25 11.08 9.09 -4.29
C GLY A 25 9.96 9.05 -5.34
N LEU A 26 9.94 10.02 -6.26
CA LEU A 26 8.97 10.05 -7.37
C LEU A 26 9.18 8.87 -8.33
N LEU A 27 10.43 8.56 -8.67
CA LEU A 27 10.76 7.42 -9.52
C LEU A 27 10.33 6.09 -8.87
N ALA A 28 10.64 5.91 -7.59
CA ALA A 28 10.24 4.73 -6.82
C ALA A 28 8.72 4.58 -6.74
N THR A 29 7.99 5.68 -6.50
CA THR A 29 6.52 5.70 -6.47
C THR A 29 5.93 5.35 -7.84
N TRP A 30 6.49 5.86 -8.93
CA TRP A 30 6.07 5.55 -10.29
C TRP A 30 6.30 4.07 -10.63
N LEU A 31 7.47 3.54 -10.31
CA LEU A 31 7.81 2.14 -10.51
C LEU A 31 6.90 1.21 -9.67
N SER A 32 6.69 1.56 -8.40
CA SER A 32 5.80 0.83 -7.50
C SER A 32 4.35 0.80 -7.98
N SER A 33 3.86 1.93 -8.52
CA SER A 33 2.49 2.02 -9.03
C SER A 33 2.25 1.08 -10.22
N ARG A 34 3.23 0.93 -11.12
CA ARG A 34 3.17 -0.04 -12.22
C ARG A 34 3.40 -1.47 -11.76
N GLY A 35 4.34 -1.67 -10.83
CA GLY A 35 4.67 -2.99 -10.28
C GLY A 35 3.48 -3.69 -9.63
N LYS A 36 2.56 -2.94 -9.01
CA LYS A 36 1.32 -3.49 -8.43
C LYS A 36 0.46 -4.20 -9.48
N PHE A 37 0.28 -3.60 -10.66
CA PHE A 37 -0.49 -4.21 -11.74
C PHE A 37 0.23 -5.41 -12.35
N MET A 38 1.55 -5.36 -12.46
CA MET A 38 2.34 -6.51 -12.93
C MET A 38 2.23 -7.70 -11.99
N LEU A 39 2.35 -7.47 -10.68
CA LEU A 39 2.18 -8.52 -9.67
C LEU A 39 0.77 -9.12 -9.76
N LEU A 40 -0.25 -8.28 -9.88
CA LEU A 40 -1.63 -8.71 -9.98
C LEU A 40 -1.88 -9.55 -11.26
N ASP A 41 -1.37 -9.10 -12.40
CA ASP A 41 -1.47 -9.83 -13.67
C ASP A 41 -0.73 -11.17 -13.62
N GLY A 42 0.44 -11.19 -13.01
CA GLY A 42 1.21 -12.42 -12.79
C GLY A 42 0.46 -13.46 -11.95
N ILE A 43 -0.24 -13.00 -10.90
CA ILE A 43 -1.05 -13.86 -10.03
C ILE A 43 -2.31 -14.34 -10.76
N VAL A 44 -3.06 -13.42 -11.40
CA VAL A 44 -4.35 -13.74 -12.02
C VAL A 44 -4.20 -14.62 -13.27
N LYS A 45 -3.18 -14.35 -14.09
CA LYS A 45 -2.91 -15.09 -15.33
C LYS A 45 -1.87 -16.20 -15.15
N ASN A 46 -1.38 -16.43 -13.93
CA ASN A 46 -0.34 -17.40 -13.60
C ASN A 46 0.85 -17.37 -14.58
N ARG A 47 1.35 -16.17 -14.86
CA ARG A 47 2.45 -15.98 -15.82
C ARG A 47 3.54 -15.04 -15.27
N GLY A 48 4.80 -15.38 -15.54
CA GLY A 48 5.96 -14.56 -15.18
C GLY A 48 6.32 -13.46 -16.20
N ALA A 49 5.37 -13.03 -17.04
CA ALA A 49 5.61 -12.02 -18.07
C ALA A 49 5.78 -10.63 -17.45
N ILE A 50 6.82 -9.89 -17.89
CA ILE A 50 7.11 -8.53 -17.43
C ILE A 50 6.73 -7.51 -18.51
N LYS A 51 7.15 -7.75 -19.75
CA LYS A 51 7.05 -6.79 -20.85
C LYS A 51 5.60 -6.50 -21.26
N GLU A 52 4.77 -7.53 -21.34
CA GLU A 52 3.37 -7.40 -21.76
C GLU A 52 2.53 -6.62 -20.73
N PRO A 53 2.48 -7.00 -19.43
CA PRO A 53 1.71 -6.26 -18.43
C PRO A 53 2.20 -4.81 -18.26
N TRP A 54 3.52 -4.59 -18.41
CA TRP A 54 4.10 -3.24 -18.36
C TRP A 54 3.53 -2.30 -19.42
N ALA A 55 3.32 -2.80 -20.63
CA ALA A 55 2.73 -2.03 -21.72
C ALA A 55 1.20 -1.94 -21.59
N GLU A 56 0.56 -3.06 -21.22
CA GLU A 56 -0.88 -3.22 -21.13
C GLU A 56 -1.53 -2.33 -20.06
N TYR A 57 -0.90 -2.22 -18.86
CA TYR A 57 -1.42 -1.43 -17.72
C TYR A 57 -0.75 -0.06 -17.58
N LYS A 58 -0.23 0.49 -18.67
CA LYS A 58 0.46 1.80 -18.66
C LYS A 58 -0.44 2.93 -18.19
N THR A 59 -1.69 2.96 -18.64
CA THR A 59 -2.65 4.03 -18.34
C THR A 59 -3.10 3.98 -16.89
N GLU A 60 -3.44 2.80 -16.40
CA GLU A 60 -3.88 2.57 -15.04
C GLU A 60 -2.74 2.84 -14.04
N GLY A 61 -1.53 2.34 -14.34
CA GLY A 61 -0.35 2.57 -13.52
C GLY A 61 0.05 4.03 -13.40
N ASN A 62 0.01 4.79 -14.51
CA ASN A 62 0.28 6.23 -14.49
C ASN A 62 -0.80 7.02 -13.75
N SER A 63 -2.08 6.61 -13.90
CA SER A 63 -3.18 7.22 -13.17
C SER A 63 -3.06 6.98 -11.66
N LEU A 64 -2.68 5.77 -11.26
CA LEU A 64 -2.41 5.43 -9.85
C LEU A 64 -1.21 6.19 -9.30
N PHE A 65 -0.15 6.38 -10.10
CA PHE A 65 1.01 7.19 -9.72
C PHE A 65 0.60 8.63 -9.43
N LEU A 66 -0.12 9.30 -10.36
CA LEU A 66 -0.56 10.67 -10.16
C LEU A 66 -1.45 10.80 -8.93
N PHE A 67 -2.40 9.88 -8.76
CA PHE A 67 -3.25 9.81 -7.57
C PHE A 67 -2.41 9.67 -6.30
N SER A 68 -1.42 8.79 -6.29
CA SER A 68 -0.52 8.57 -5.14
C SER A 68 0.31 9.81 -4.80
N VAL A 69 0.79 10.55 -5.81
CA VAL A 69 1.53 11.81 -5.60
C VAL A 69 0.63 12.87 -4.99
N VAL A 70 -0.58 13.06 -5.51
CA VAL A 70 -1.54 14.04 -4.98
C VAL A 70 -1.88 13.72 -3.52
N ILE A 71 -2.20 12.44 -3.23
CA ILE A 71 -2.49 12.01 -1.86
C ILE A 71 -1.25 12.18 -0.97
N GLY A 72 -0.06 11.84 -1.46
CA GLY A 72 1.19 12.04 -0.71
C GLY A 72 1.44 13.50 -0.34
N LEU A 73 1.15 14.44 -1.25
CA LEU A 73 1.24 15.88 -0.97
C LEU A 73 0.20 16.32 0.08
N LEU A 74 -1.03 15.82 0.00
CA LEU A 74 -2.06 16.12 1.01
C LEU A 74 -1.68 15.56 2.39
N VAL A 75 -1.15 14.34 2.44
CA VAL A 75 -0.65 13.73 3.67
C VAL A 75 0.50 14.55 4.26
N LEU A 76 1.46 14.98 3.44
CA LEU A 76 2.59 15.81 3.87
C LEU A 76 2.11 17.15 4.42
N LEU A 77 1.18 17.80 3.73
CA LEU A 77 0.62 19.10 4.15
C LEU A 77 -0.14 18.98 5.48
N THR A 78 -0.98 17.95 5.63
CA THR A 78 -1.70 17.70 6.88
C THR A 78 -0.75 17.38 8.03
N PHE A 79 0.26 16.55 7.78
CA PHE A 79 1.31 16.24 8.75
C PHE A 79 2.04 17.50 9.21
N SER A 80 2.46 18.37 8.27
CA SER A 80 3.14 19.62 8.57
C SER A 80 2.26 20.59 9.38
N LEU A 81 0.95 20.61 9.09
CA LEU A 81 -0.02 21.42 9.82
C LEU A 81 -0.18 20.95 11.27
N ILE A 82 -0.35 19.63 11.49
CA ILE A 82 -0.45 19.07 12.85
C ILE A 82 0.84 19.33 13.63
N ALA A 83 2.00 19.09 13.01
CA ALA A 83 3.30 19.33 13.64
C ALA A 83 3.49 20.83 13.98
N GLY A 84 3.14 21.72 13.04
CA GLY A 84 3.21 23.17 13.26
C GLY A 84 2.33 23.65 14.42
N ILE A 85 1.08 23.17 14.49
CA ILE A 85 0.18 23.49 15.62
C ILE A 85 0.76 22.96 16.93
N SER A 86 1.32 21.77 16.95
CA SER A 86 1.94 21.19 18.16
C SER A 86 3.12 22.01 18.64
N VAL A 87 3.96 22.48 17.72
CA VAL A 87 5.10 23.37 18.04
C VAL A 87 4.59 24.73 18.57
N LEU A 88 3.54 25.31 17.95
CA LEU A 88 2.95 26.57 18.42
C LEU A 88 2.41 26.48 19.85
N ILE A 89 1.79 25.35 20.21
CA ILE A 89 1.32 25.11 21.59
C ILE A 89 2.51 24.99 22.57
N ALA A 90 3.61 24.37 22.14
CA ALA A 90 4.81 24.19 22.97
C ALA A 90 5.70 25.44 23.09
N LEU A 91 5.49 26.46 22.24
CA LEU A 91 6.33 27.65 22.17
C LEU A 91 6.60 28.37 23.51
N PRO A 92 5.61 28.54 24.42
CA PRO A 92 5.85 29.21 25.71
C PRO A 92 6.88 28.46 26.57
N ASP A 93 6.81 27.13 26.59
CA ASP A 93 7.72 26.28 27.37
C ASP A 93 9.12 26.23 26.71
N ILE A 94 9.19 26.22 25.37
CA ILE A 94 10.46 26.29 24.64
C ILE A 94 11.18 27.63 24.91
N GLN A 95 10.45 28.75 24.97
CA GLN A 95 11.03 30.08 25.24
C GLN A 95 11.47 30.27 26.70
N SER A 96 10.77 29.64 27.64
CA SER A 96 11.10 29.69 29.06
C SER A 96 12.17 28.68 29.49
N GLU A 97 12.64 27.83 28.56
CA GLU A 97 13.57 26.70 28.83
C GLU A 97 13.09 25.78 29.96
N THR A 98 11.77 25.76 30.24
CA THR A 98 11.15 24.95 31.29
C THR A 98 10.10 24.04 30.69
N PHE A 99 10.06 22.79 31.12
CA PHE A 99 9.03 21.84 30.69
C PHE A 99 7.79 22.04 31.61
N GLY A 100 6.78 22.73 31.10
CA GLY A 100 5.57 23.08 31.82
C GLY A 100 4.29 22.48 31.19
N GLY A 101 3.16 23.09 31.54
CA GLY A 101 1.84 22.66 31.09
C GLY A 101 1.62 22.76 29.60
N ALA A 102 2.24 23.72 28.90
CA ALA A 102 2.13 23.89 27.46
C ALA A 102 2.82 22.76 26.69
N GLY A 103 4.00 22.32 27.15
CA GLY A 103 4.70 21.17 26.57
C GLY A 103 3.92 19.87 26.75
N VAL A 104 3.34 19.64 27.93
CA VAL A 104 2.46 18.49 28.17
C VAL A 104 1.22 18.55 27.26
N ALA A 105 0.56 19.72 27.15
CA ALA A 105 -0.58 19.89 26.27
C ALA A 105 -0.24 19.63 24.80
N ALA A 106 0.91 20.11 24.32
CA ALA A 106 1.39 19.86 22.95
C ALA A 106 1.61 18.38 22.68
N ILE A 107 2.18 17.62 23.64
CA ILE A 107 2.40 16.18 23.50
C ILE A 107 1.05 15.44 23.50
N VAL A 108 0.14 15.75 24.41
CA VAL A 108 -1.15 15.06 24.51
C VAL A 108 -2.03 15.36 23.31
N VAL A 109 -2.23 16.62 22.95
CA VAL A 109 -3.10 17.02 21.85
C VAL A 109 -2.44 16.70 20.51
N GLY A 110 -1.20 17.11 20.29
CA GLY A 110 -0.47 16.85 19.05
C GLY A 110 -0.24 15.36 18.82
N GLY A 111 0.15 14.62 19.86
CA GLY A 111 0.36 13.18 19.81
C GLY A 111 -0.93 12.41 19.50
N SER A 112 -2.06 12.76 20.13
CA SER A 112 -3.35 12.12 19.87
C SER A 112 -3.85 12.38 18.44
N LEU A 113 -3.75 13.63 17.95
CA LEU A 113 -4.09 14.00 16.57
C LEU A 113 -3.20 13.26 15.57
N MET A 114 -1.90 13.19 15.85
CA MET A 114 -0.94 12.46 14.99
C MET A 114 -1.26 10.96 14.93
N LEU A 115 -1.60 10.36 16.07
CA LEU A 115 -1.99 8.95 16.12
C LEU A 115 -3.24 8.69 15.28
N LEU A 116 -4.29 9.49 15.45
CA LEU A 116 -5.52 9.38 14.65
C LEU A 116 -5.25 9.56 13.16
N PHE A 117 -4.41 10.52 12.81
CA PHE A 117 -4.00 10.77 11.42
C PHE A 117 -3.24 9.57 10.83
N ILE A 118 -2.30 8.99 11.57
CA ILE A 118 -1.57 7.79 11.13
C ILE A 118 -2.54 6.61 10.93
N LEU A 119 -3.47 6.39 11.85
CA LEU A 119 -4.48 5.32 11.71
C LEU A 119 -5.37 5.54 10.47
N ALA A 120 -5.78 6.77 10.21
CA ALA A 120 -6.53 7.12 9.00
C ALA A 120 -5.72 6.86 7.72
N CYS A 121 -4.42 7.21 7.70
CA CYS A 121 -3.52 6.94 6.58
C CYS A 121 -3.33 5.43 6.35
N ILE A 122 -3.22 4.64 7.42
CA ILE A 122 -3.13 3.17 7.33
C ILE A 122 -4.41 2.60 6.72
N ALA A 123 -5.58 2.97 7.22
CA ALA A 123 -6.87 2.52 6.70
C ALA A 123 -7.07 2.90 5.23
N PHE A 124 -6.70 4.14 4.88
CA PHE A 124 -6.73 4.62 3.50
C PHE A 124 -5.80 3.81 2.58
N SER A 125 -4.56 3.57 3.01
CA SER A 125 -3.60 2.79 2.23
C SER A 125 -4.04 1.34 2.04
N ALA A 126 -4.69 0.75 3.05
CA ALA A 126 -5.29 -0.58 2.97
C ALA A 126 -6.43 -0.59 1.94
N PHE A 127 -7.35 0.39 1.98
CA PHE A 127 -8.41 0.53 0.98
C PHE A 127 -7.85 0.61 -0.44
N VAL A 128 -6.85 1.46 -0.68
CA VAL A 128 -6.24 1.61 -2.01
C VAL A 128 -5.64 0.29 -2.49
N LYS A 129 -4.87 -0.41 -1.64
CA LYS A 129 -4.18 -1.65 -2.02
C LYS A 129 -5.13 -2.83 -2.19
N ILE A 130 -6.12 -2.97 -1.30
CA ILE A 130 -6.98 -4.15 -1.22
C ILE A 130 -8.17 -4.05 -2.17
N LEU A 131 -8.79 -2.88 -2.30
CA LEU A 131 -10.01 -2.70 -3.08
C LEU A 131 -9.79 -1.93 -4.39
N MET A 132 -9.12 -0.78 -4.32
CA MET A 132 -9.02 0.12 -5.47
C MET A 132 -8.12 -0.45 -6.58
N VAL A 133 -6.94 -0.97 -6.27
CA VAL A 133 -6.01 -1.51 -7.28
C VAL A 133 -6.59 -2.72 -8.02
N PRO A 134 -7.16 -3.75 -7.35
CA PRO A 134 -7.85 -4.84 -8.04
C PRO A 134 -9.05 -4.38 -8.88
N THR A 135 -9.82 -3.38 -8.40
CA THR A 135 -10.93 -2.80 -9.17
C THR A 135 -10.44 -2.15 -10.46
N MET A 136 -9.37 -1.35 -10.39
CA MET A 136 -8.75 -0.74 -11.57
C MET A 136 -8.24 -1.80 -12.55
N TYR A 137 -7.64 -2.87 -12.04
CA TYR A 137 -7.16 -3.98 -12.85
C TYR A 137 -8.30 -4.67 -13.61
N LEU A 138 -9.40 -5.02 -12.91
CA LEU A 138 -10.51 -5.77 -13.48
C LEU A 138 -11.37 -4.94 -14.45
N LYS A 139 -11.70 -3.71 -14.05
CA LYS A 139 -12.62 -2.83 -14.81
C LYS A 139 -11.90 -1.94 -15.82
N ARG A 140 -10.55 -1.94 -15.86
CA ARG A 140 -9.73 -1.13 -16.78
C ARG A 140 -10.04 0.37 -16.69
N VAL A 141 -10.20 0.87 -15.49
CA VAL A 141 -10.57 2.27 -15.21
C VAL A 141 -9.42 3.05 -14.58
N ARG A 142 -9.49 4.38 -14.67
CA ARG A 142 -8.53 5.28 -14.01
C ARG A 142 -8.74 5.31 -12.50
N ALA A 143 -7.75 5.84 -11.76
CA ALA A 143 -7.72 5.85 -10.30
C ALA A 143 -8.98 6.45 -9.66
N ILE A 144 -9.48 7.60 -10.14
CA ILE A 144 -10.67 8.27 -9.58
C ILE A 144 -11.94 7.45 -9.80
N GLU A 145 -12.09 6.84 -10.97
CA GLU A 145 -13.22 5.95 -11.26
C GLU A 145 -13.12 4.66 -10.47
N GLY A 146 -11.92 4.07 -10.40
CA GLY A 146 -11.63 2.90 -9.56
C GLY A 146 -11.95 3.15 -8.09
N TRP A 147 -11.61 4.33 -7.57
CA TRP A 147 -12.00 4.78 -6.23
C TRP A 147 -13.53 4.79 -6.06
N LYS A 148 -14.27 5.45 -6.97
CA LYS A 148 -15.73 5.56 -6.90
C LYS A 148 -16.41 4.19 -6.94
N ILE A 149 -15.97 3.31 -7.83
CA ILE A 149 -16.52 1.95 -7.96
C ILE A 149 -16.22 1.13 -6.70
N ALA A 150 -14.97 1.13 -6.24
CA ALA A 150 -14.57 0.40 -5.03
C ALA A 150 -15.34 0.89 -3.79
N TRP A 151 -15.51 2.21 -3.65
CA TRP A 151 -16.27 2.79 -2.55
C TRP A 151 -17.75 2.39 -2.58
N ASN A 152 -18.41 2.55 -3.73
CA ASN A 152 -19.85 2.37 -3.83
C ASN A 152 -20.28 0.89 -3.88
N GLN A 153 -19.49 0.02 -4.52
CA GLN A 153 -19.86 -1.38 -4.74
C GLN A 153 -19.27 -2.34 -3.72
N LEU A 154 -18.04 -2.07 -3.24
CA LEU A 154 -17.35 -2.97 -2.33
C LEU A 154 -17.38 -2.52 -0.87
N LEU A 155 -17.28 -1.22 -0.60
CA LEU A 155 -17.21 -0.72 0.77
C LEU A 155 -18.56 -0.29 1.32
N LYS A 156 -19.37 0.44 0.53
CA LYS A 156 -20.67 0.96 0.98
C LYS A 156 -21.64 -0.20 1.24
N GLY A 157 -22.10 -0.30 2.49
CA GLY A 157 -22.95 -1.40 2.97
C GLY A 157 -22.20 -2.62 3.51
N HIS A 158 -20.88 -2.72 3.29
CA HIS A 158 -20.07 -3.87 3.72
C HIS A 158 -18.87 -3.46 4.58
N VAL A 159 -18.94 -2.29 5.24
CA VAL A 159 -17.85 -1.75 6.06
C VAL A 159 -17.41 -2.74 7.15
N GLY A 160 -18.38 -3.44 7.79
CA GLY A 160 -18.08 -4.45 8.81
C GLY A 160 -17.23 -5.60 8.26
N SER A 161 -17.56 -6.12 7.08
CA SER A 161 -16.78 -7.17 6.41
C SER A 161 -15.39 -6.69 6.02
N PHE A 162 -15.27 -5.42 5.62
CA PHE A 162 -13.97 -4.82 5.30
C PHE A 162 -13.08 -4.63 6.54
N ILE A 163 -13.67 -4.21 7.66
CA ILE A 163 -12.95 -4.13 8.95
C ILE A 163 -12.48 -5.52 9.38
N LEU A 164 -13.35 -6.53 9.26
CA LEU A 164 -13.00 -7.92 9.57
C LEU A 164 -11.85 -8.42 8.68
N LEU A 165 -11.88 -8.10 7.39
CA LEU A 165 -10.80 -8.40 6.45
C LEU A 165 -9.47 -7.78 6.91
N ILE A 166 -9.47 -6.49 7.27
CA ILE A 166 -8.26 -5.80 7.76
C ILE A 166 -7.76 -6.46 9.05
N LEU A 167 -8.67 -6.78 9.98
CA LEU A 167 -8.32 -7.45 11.22
C LEU A 167 -7.67 -8.83 10.97
N MET A 168 -8.26 -9.62 10.07
CA MET A 168 -7.71 -10.92 9.69
C MET A 168 -6.35 -10.77 9.00
N MET A 169 -6.21 -9.82 8.09
CA MET A 169 -4.91 -9.51 7.45
C MET A 169 -3.87 -9.07 8.49
N PHE A 170 -4.27 -8.31 9.50
CA PHE A 170 -3.38 -7.90 10.58
C PHE A 170 -2.92 -9.11 11.41
N LEU A 171 -3.82 -10.00 11.81
CA LEU A 171 -3.48 -11.22 12.56
C LEU A 171 -2.56 -12.15 11.75
N LEU A 172 -2.89 -12.36 10.47
CA LEU A 172 -2.02 -13.13 9.56
C LEU A 172 -0.67 -12.45 9.36
N GLY A 173 -0.66 -11.11 9.30
CA GLY A 173 0.57 -10.30 9.22
C GLY A 173 1.47 -10.45 10.44
N LEU A 174 0.91 -10.57 11.65
CA LEU A 174 1.68 -10.87 12.86
C LEU A 174 2.36 -12.25 12.74
N GLY A 175 1.63 -13.27 12.30
CA GLY A 175 2.20 -14.60 12.06
C GLY A 175 3.30 -14.57 10.98
N ALA A 176 3.04 -13.90 9.86
CA ALA A 176 4.01 -13.69 8.79
C ALA A 176 5.27 -12.93 9.29
N GLY A 177 5.08 -11.95 10.18
CA GLY A 177 6.17 -11.21 10.83
C GLY A 177 7.07 -12.10 11.68
N VAL A 178 6.48 -13.02 12.44
CA VAL A 178 7.25 -14.01 13.23
C VAL A 178 8.09 -14.90 12.32
N VAL A 179 7.48 -15.43 11.25
CA VAL A 179 8.17 -16.24 10.24
C VAL A 179 9.30 -15.46 9.57
N ALA A 180 9.04 -14.20 9.20
CA ALA A 180 10.03 -13.34 8.58
C ALA A 180 11.22 -13.07 9.52
N THR A 181 10.94 -12.74 10.78
CA THR A 181 11.99 -12.49 11.79
C THR A 181 12.83 -13.74 12.01
N PHE A 182 12.20 -14.90 12.17
CA PHE A 182 12.89 -16.18 12.31
C PHE A 182 13.79 -16.46 11.09
N THR A 183 13.27 -16.25 9.88
CA THR A 183 14.03 -16.46 8.65
C THR A 183 15.24 -15.54 8.55
N VAL A 184 15.11 -14.25 8.92
CA VAL A 184 16.23 -13.29 8.94
C VAL A 184 17.27 -13.71 9.98
N CYS A 185 16.86 -14.19 11.15
CA CYS A 185 17.79 -14.67 12.18
C CYS A 185 18.56 -15.92 11.71
N VAL A 186 17.86 -16.90 11.13
CA VAL A 186 18.50 -18.15 10.63
C VAL A 186 19.48 -17.87 9.47
N THR A 187 19.16 -16.89 8.63
CA THR A 187 20.06 -16.48 7.51
C THR A 187 21.17 -15.52 7.94
N CYS A 188 21.45 -15.37 9.24
CA CYS A 188 22.47 -14.45 9.75
C CYS A 188 22.33 -13.03 9.19
N CYS A 189 21.10 -12.49 9.14
CA CYS A 189 20.74 -11.18 8.60
C CYS A 189 20.95 -10.99 7.09
N ILE A 190 21.42 -11.98 6.35
CA ILE A 190 21.53 -11.91 4.89
C ILE A 190 20.14 -11.74 4.26
N GLY A 191 19.11 -12.39 4.83
CA GLY A 191 17.73 -12.24 4.44
C GLY A 191 17.15 -10.84 4.63
N ALA A 192 17.80 -9.96 5.37
CA ALA A 192 17.40 -8.55 5.55
C ALA A 192 17.88 -7.64 4.39
N LEU A 193 18.77 -8.10 3.52
CA LEU A 193 19.20 -7.33 2.36
C LEU A 193 18.02 -7.05 1.43
N PRO A 194 17.85 -5.82 0.92
CA PRO A 194 16.64 -5.39 0.20
C PRO A 194 16.26 -6.29 -0.98
N TYR A 195 17.25 -6.79 -1.72
CA TYR A 195 17.02 -7.68 -2.86
C TYR A 195 16.62 -9.09 -2.43
N ILE A 196 17.35 -9.66 -1.47
CA ILE A 196 17.11 -11.03 -0.98
C ILE A 196 15.77 -11.10 -0.24
N SER A 197 15.46 -10.10 0.60
CA SER A 197 14.19 -10.02 1.30
C SER A 197 13.00 -9.98 0.34
N SER A 198 13.11 -9.26 -0.76
CA SER A 198 12.03 -9.16 -1.77
C SER A 198 11.69 -10.50 -2.38
N VAL A 199 12.70 -11.33 -2.68
CA VAL A 199 12.51 -12.67 -3.25
C VAL A 199 12.02 -13.64 -2.19
N LEU A 200 12.64 -13.61 -1.00
CA LEU A 200 12.36 -14.54 0.10
C LEU A 200 10.92 -14.39 0.64
N PHE A 201 10.42 -13.15 0.72
CA PHE A 201 9.08 -12.86 1.22
C PHE A 201 8.03 -12.71 0.10
N LEU A 202 8.39 -13.01 -1.15
CA LEU A 202 7.45 -13.01 -2.27
C LEU A 202 6.24 -13.94 -2.03
N PRO A 203 6.40 -15.19 -1.52
CA PRO A 203 5.26 -16.06 -1.23
C PRO A 203 4.27 -15.45 -0.23
N ILE A 204 4.76 -14.76 0.80
CA ILE A 204 3.93 -14.06 1.78
C ILE A 204 3.16 -12.92 1.10
N THR A 205 3.82 -12.15 0.24
CA THR A 205 3.18 -11.06 -0.51
C THR A 205 2.09 -11.59 -1.44
N VAL A 206 2.36 -12.66 -2.19
CA VAL A 206 1.39 -13.31 -3.08
C VAL A 206 0.20 -13.83 -2.28
N PHE A 207 0.43 -14.47 -1.13
CA PHE A 207 -0.64 -14.94 -0.25
C PHE A 207 -1.60 -13.81 0.16
N PHE A 208 -1.10 -12.67 0.60
CA PHE A 208 -1.94 -11.53 0.99
C PHE A 208 -2.71 -10.94 -0.19
N VAL A 209 -2.10 -10.90 -1.38
CA VAL A 209 -2.79 -10.44 -2.59
C VAL A 209 -3.91 -11.42 -2.96
N CYS A 210 -3.64 -12.72 -3.00
CA CYS A 210 -4.66 -13.74 -3.26
C CYS A 210 -5.81 -13.67 -2.25
N TYR A 211 -5.49 -13.50 -0.96
CA TYR A 211 -6.50 -13.36 0.09
C TYR A 211 -7.42 -12.16 -0.15
N ALA A 212 -6.86 -11.01 -0.56
CA ALA A 212 -7.64 -9.83 -0.94
C ALA A 212 -8.52 -10.08 -2.18
N LEU A 213 -8.00 -10.75 -3.20
CA LEU A 213 -8.75 -11.08 -4.41
C LEU A 213 -9.91 -12.03 -4.12
N CYS A 214 -9.69 -13.07 -3.31
CA CYS A 214 -10.73 -14.00 -2.87
C CYS A 214 -11.86 -13.29 -2.10
N TYR A 215 -11.51 -12.28 -1.28
CA TYR A 215 -12.51 -11.46 -0.62
C TYR A 215 -13.36 -10.68 -1.62
N ILE A 216 -12.75 -10.04 -2.62
CA ILE A 216 -13.49 -9.26 -3.63
C ILE A 216 -14.38 -10.16 -4.49
N GLN A 217 -13.97 -11.39 -4.79
CA GLN A 217 -14.80 -12.34 -5.56
C GLN A 217 -16.14 -12.68 -4.90
N GLN A 218 -16.27 -12.50 -3.58
CA GLN A 218 -17.52 -12.76 -2.86
C GLN A 218 -18.64 -11.77 -3.24
N PHE A 219 -18.31 -10.62 -3.85
CA PHE A 219 -19.27 -9.60 -4.25
C PHE A 219 -20.01 -9.88 -5.57
N GLY A 220 -19.78 -11.04 -6.20
CA GLY A 220 -20.56 -11.50 -7.36
C GLY A 220 -19.74 -11.77 -8.61
N GLY A 221 -20.44 -12.22 -9.67
CA GLY A 221 -19.81 -12.67 -10.91
C GLY A 221 -19.02 -11.62 -11.67
N ASP A 222 -19.36 -10.34 -11.51
CA ASP A 222 -18.64 -9.21 -12.12
C ASP A 222 -17.25 -8.97 -11.52
N TRP A 223 -16.94 -9.62 -10.39
CA TRP A 223 -15.70 -9.52 -9.64
C TRP A 223 -14.83 -10.78 -9.72
N THR A 224 -14.98 -11.56 -10.79
CA THR A 224 -14.24 -12.81 -10.98
C THR A 224 -12.86 -12.50 -11.55
N PHE A 225 -11.82 -12.75 -10.78
CA PHE A 225 -10.41 -12.62 -11.20
C PHE A 225 -9.90 -13.91 -11.84
N PHE A 226 -10.24 -15.06 -11.26
CA PHE A 226 -9.79 -16.38 -11.70
C PHE A 226 -10.87 -17.04 -12.55
N LYS A 227 -10.87 -16.74 -13.86
CA LYS A 227 -11.90 -17.20 -14.81
C LYS A 227 -11.90 -18.71 -15.00
N ASN A 228 -10.76 -19.36 -14.81
CA ASN A 228 -10.57 -20.77 -15.07
C ASN A 228 -10.63 -21.63 -13.79
N MET A 229 -11.23 -21.12 -12.70
CA MET A 229 -11.42 -21.88 -11.46
C MET A 229 -12.89 -22.21 -11.25
N CYS A 230 -13.14 -23.44 -10.80
CA CYS A 230 -14.47 -23.85 -10.38
C CYS A 230 -14.96 -22.96 -9.21
N ARG A 231 -16.22 -22.48 -9.30
CA ARG A 231 -16.81 -21.60 -8.28
C ARG A 231 -17.03 -22.28 -6.91
N PHE A 232 -17.03 -23.62 -6.89
CA PHE A 232 -17.37 -24.37 -5.68
C PHE A 232 -16.13 -24.96 -4.98
N CYS A 233 -15.20 -25.56 -5.74
CA CYS A 233 -14.04 -26.24 -5.16
C CYS A 233 -12.70 -25.61 -5.54
N HIS A 234 -12.71 -24.52 -6.32
CA HIS A 234 -11.51 -23.83 -6.82
C HIS A 234 -10.55 -24.70 -7.66
N TYR A 235 -11.06 -25.82 -8.21
CA TYR A 235 -10.31 -26.65 -9.16
C TYR A 235 -9.96 -25.84 -10.43
N ASN A 236 -8.74 -25.97 -10.93
CA ASN A 236 -8.32 -25.32 -12.17
C ASN A 236 -9.00 -26.00 -13.37
N MET A 237 -9.90 -25.29 -14.03
CA MET A 237 -10.66 -25.73 -15.20
C MET A 237 -9.93 -25.43 -16.52
N GLU A 238 -8.64 -25.02 -16.48
CA GLU A 238 -7.88 -24.67 -17.67
C GLU A 238 -7.73 -25.88 -18.60
N GLY A 239 -8.12 -25.71 -19.86
CA GLY A 239 -8.12 -26.78 -20.84
C GLY A 239 -9.38 -27.66 -20.91
N LEU A 240 -10.38 -27.40 -20.06
CA LEU A 240 -11.70 -28.02 -20.15
C LEU A 240 -12.63 -27.17 -21.03
N GLU A 241 -13.59 -27.80 -21.68
CA GLU A 241 -14.59 -27.10 -22.50
C GLU A 241 -15.45 -26.17 -21.66
N GLU A 242 -15.80 -24.98 -22.20
CA GLU A 242 -16.67 -24.04 -21.53
C GLU A 242 -18.04 -24.68 -21.25
N GLY A 243 -18.40 -24.72 -19.96
CA GLY A 243 -19.68 -25.27 -19.52
C GLY A 243 -19.65 -26.74 -19.09
N CYS A 244 -18.49 -27.43 -19.11
CA CYS A 244 -18.41 -28.79 -18.55
C CYS A 244 -18.50 -28.76 -17.01
N ALA A 245 -19.03 -29.84 -16.44
CA ALA A 245 -19.05 -30.03 -14.99
C ALA A 245 -17.63 -30.14 -14.44
N CYS A 246 -17.39 -29.59 -13.27
CA CYS A 246 -16.08 -29.65 -12.63
C CYS A 246 -15.70 -31.13 -12.36
N PRO A 247 -14.51 -31.61 -12.78
CA PRO A 247 -14.09 -32.99 -12.57
C PRO A 247 -13.99 -33.37 -11.10
N GLU A 248 -13.77 -32.42 -10.21
CA GLU A 248 -13.53 -32.70 -8.80
C GLU A 248 -14.79 -32.61 -7.95
N CYS A 249 -15.70 -31.66 -8.20
CA CYS A 249 -16.92 -31.51 -7.40
C CYS A 249 -18.21 -31.85 -8.15
N GLY A 250 -18.15 -32.14 -9.46
CA GLY A 250 -19.29 -32.52 -10.29
C GLY A 250 -20.34 -31.45 -10.55
N LYS A 251 -20.06 -30.17 -10.17
CA LYS A 251 -20.98 -29.03 -10.31
C LYS A 251 -20.60 -28.13 -11.46
#